data_7f764d6a0a5b49cc2cdf00fec2c51f8f
#
_entry.id   7f764d6a0a5b49cc2cdf00fec2c51f8f
#
_cell.length_a   1.000
_cell.length_b   1.000
_cell.length_c   1.000
_cell.angle_alpha   90.00
_cell.angle_beta   90.00
_cell.angle_gamma   90.00
#
_symmetry.space_group_name_H-M   'P 1'
#
loop_
_entity.id
_entity.type
_entity.pdbx_description
1 polymer ?
#
loop_
_entity_poly.entity_id
_entity_poly.type
_entity_poly.pdbx_seq_one_letter_code
_entity_poly.pdbx_strand_id
1 'polypeptide(L)'
;HQKIGYVGDCHNETRYIGYQEALVHHGIAPDIDDVYDITPNEQNGYQAIAYFSQLETPPSAFYCANDILAIGMLKYLAQSKNWYYHPSVISSDNIVESQYTTPMLTTVSLPKAEMAHLAIQILTDRMNGGHKAVVKTELQSTLVIRQSVHQYVSTENEPEYYI
;
A
#
# COMPACT_ATOMS: atom_id res chain seq x y z
N HIS A 1 12.96 -4.23 6.03
CA HIS A 1 12.08 -5.40 5.93
C HIS A 1 12.62 -6.37 4.89
N GLN A 2 12.58 -7.67 5.17
CA GLN A 2 13.02 -8.73 4.25
C GLN A 2 11.84 -9.56 3.72
N LYS A 3 10.72 -9.56 4.44
CA LYS A 3 9.48 -10.21 4.06
C LYS A 3 8.38 -9.15 4.02
N ILE A 4 7.89 -8.88 2.81
CA ILE A 4 6.94 -7.81 2.54
C ILE A 4 5.74 -8.43 1.81
N GLY A 5 4.56 -8.30 2.38
CA GLY A 5 3.34 -8.81 1.79
C GLY A 5 2.64 -7.80 0.86
N TYR A 6 1.82 -8.32 -0.03
CA TYR A 6 0.91 -7.54 -0.87
C TYR A 6 -0.55 -7.93 -0.59
N VAL A 7 -1.42 -6.93 -0.52
CA VAL A 7 -2.87 -7.14 -0.37
C VAL A 7 -3.62 -6.32 -1.41
N GLY A 8 -4.31 -7.01 -2.32
CA GLY A 8 -5.07 -6.36 -3.39
C GLY A 8 -5.29 -7.26 -4.59
N ASP A 9 -5.93 -6.72 -5.63
CA ASP A 9 -6.10 -7.40 -6.91
C ASP A 9 -4.74 -7.58 -7.60
N CYS A 10 -4.46 -8.79 -8.03
CA CYS A 10 -3.23 -9.16 -8.74
C CYS A 10 -3.42 -9.28 -10.26
N HIS A 11 -4.66 -9.17 -10.75
CA HIS A 11 -4.99 -9.37 -12.15
C HIS A 11 -4.81 -8.08 -12.96
N ASN A 12 -3.72 -7.99 -13.74
CA ASN A 12 -3.38 -6.82 -14.55
C ASN A 12 -3.27 -5.49 -13.76
N GLU A 13 -3.00 -5.56 -12.47
CA GLU A 13 -2.86 -4.40 -11.59
C GLU A 13 -1.40 -3.91 -11.62
N THR A 14 -1.22 -2.68 -12.10
CA THR A 14 0.12 -2.07 -12.21
C THR A 14 0.81 -1.88 -10.86
N ARG A 15 0.06 -1.73 -9.78
CA ARG A 15 0.59 -1.65 -8.41
C ARG A 15 1.22 -2.97 -7.97
N TYR A 16 0.60 -4.10 -8.34
CA TYR A 16 1.14 -5.42 -8.08
C TYR A 16 2.44 -5.67 -8.88
N ILE A 17 2.46 -5.29 -10.15
CA ILE A 17 3.67 -5.37 -10.98
C ILE A 17 4.79 -4.54 -10.36
N GLY A 18 4.50 -3.28 -9.99
CA GLY A 18 5.48 -2.41 -9.34
C GLY A 18 5.99 -2.95 -7.98
N TYR A 19 5.13 -3.60 -7.20
CA TYR A 19 5.52 -4.29 -5.98
C TYR A 19 6.53 -5.41 -6.27
N GLN A 20 6.26 -6.28 -7.25
CA GLN A 20 7.16 -7.36 -7.62
C GLN A 20 8.51 -6.84 -8.14
N GLU A 21 8.49 -5.83 -9.02
CA GLU A 21 9.69 -5.18 -9.54
C GLU A 21 10.53 -4.56 -8.42
N ALA A 22 9.91 -3.91 -7.44
CA ALA A 22 10.60 -3.34 -6.29
C ALA A 22 11.28 -4.40 -5.43
N LEU A 23 10.62 -5.52 -5.15
CA LEU A 23 11.23 -6.65 -4.43
C LEU A 23 12.48 -7.15 -5.14
N VAL A 24 12.36 -7.45 -6.44
CA VAL A 24 13.47 -7.95 -7.28
C VAL A 24 14.63 -6.94 -7.30
N HIS A 25 14.32 -5.64 -7.46
CA HIS A 25 15.32 -4.58 -7.47
C HIS A 25 16.13 -4.51 -6.17
N HIS A 26 15.51 -4.84 -5.05
CA HIS A 26 16.13 -4.87 -3.72
C HIS A 26 16.66 -6.25 -3.30
N GLY A 27 16.72 -7.21 -4.22
CA GLY A 27 17.26 -8.56 -3.95
C GLY A 27 16.34 -9.44 -3.10
N ILE A 28 15.06 -9.10 -2.98
CA ILE A 28 14.05 -9.90 -2.30
C ILE A 28 13.32 -10.74 -3.35
N ALA A 29 13.31 -12.05 -3.18
CA ALA A 29 12.56 -12.93 -4.09
C ALA A 29 11.05 -12.76 -3.82
N PRO A 30 10.23 -12.48 -4.86
CA PRO A 30 8.78 -12.49 -4.70
C PRO A 30 8.29 -13.89 -4.31
N ASP A 31 7.42 -13.96 -3.31
CA ASP A 31 6.78 -15.18 -2.86
C ASP A 31 5.26 -15.04 -2.99
N ILE A 32 4.61 -16.03 -3.59
CA ILE A 32 3.15 -16.03 -3.76
C ILE A 32 2.43 -16.18 -2.42
N ASP A 33 3.06 -16.82 -1.44
CA ASP A 33 2.51 -16.99 -0.10
C ASP A 33 2.44 -15.67 0.70
N ASP A 34 3.17 -14.64 0.26
CA ASP A 34 3.12 -13.28 0.80
C ASP A 34 2.08 -12.39 0.09
N VAL A 35 1.29 -12.95 -0.83
CA VAL A 35 0.29 -12.23 -1.62
C VAL A 35 -1.11 -12.66 -1.24
N TYR A 36 -1.97 -11.70 -0.91
CA TYR A 36 -3.39 -11.92 -0.67
C TYR A 36 -4.20 -11.27 -1.79
N ASP A 37 -4.56 -12.08 -2.80
CA ASP A 37 -5.34 -11.63 -3.96
C ASP A 37 -6.81 -11.46 -3.59
N ILE A 38 -7.28 -10.22 -3.53
CA ILE A 38 -8.62 -9.88 -3.07
C ILE A 38 -9.12 -8.56 -3.63
N THR A 39 -10.44 -8.46 -3.85
CA THR A 39 -11.09 -7.21 -4.24
C THR A 39 -11.04 -6.17 -3.11
N PRO A 40 -10.86 -4.87 -3.45
CA PRO A 40 -10.67 -3.82 -2.45
C PRO A 40 -11.96 -3.47 -1.71
N ASN A 41 -11.99 -3.78 -0.42
CA ASN A 41 -12.92 -3.26 0.58
C ASN A 41 -12.33 -3.40 2.00
N GLU A 42 -12.90 -2.73 2.99
CA GLU A 42 -12.40 -2.72 4.37
C GLU A 42 -12.41 -4.13 5.00
N GLN A 43 -13.50 -4.89 4.80
CA GLN A 43 -13.64 -6.23 5.36
C GLN A 43 -12.57 -7.20 4.83
N ASN A 44 -12.25 -7.09 3.55
CA ASN A 44 -11.22 -7.91 2.91
C ASN A 44 -9.81 -7.57 3.43
N GLY A 45 -9.52 -6.30 3.68
CA GLY A 45 -8.27 -5.89 4.34
C GLY A 45 -8.17 -6.46 5.76
N TYR A 46 -9.26 -6.41 6.53
CA TYR A 46 -9.35 -7.02 7.85
C TYR A 46 -9.08 -8.53 7.82
N GLN A 47 -9.67 -9.25 6.87
CA GLN A 47 -9.48 -10.70 6.70
C GLN A 47 -8.05 -11.05 6.27
N ALA A 48 -7.46 -10.26 5.36
CA ALA A 48 -6.11 -10.49 4.89
C ALA A 48 -5.08 -10.47 6.03
N ILE A 49 -5.12 -9.43 6.88
CA ILE A 49 -4.18 -9.35 8.01
C ILE A 49 -4.50 -10.38 9.09
N ALA A 50 -5.76 -10.77 9.28
CA ALA A 50 -6.14 -11.85 10.18
C ALA A 50 -5.53 -13.18 9.74
N TYR A 51 -5.51 -13.46 8.42
CA TYR A 51 -4.84 -14.61 7.84
C TYR A 51 -3.33 -14.55 8.08
N PHE A 52 -2.67 -13.46 7.69
CA PHE A 52 -1.22 -13.34 7.84
C PHE A 52 -0.75 -13.40 9.30
N SER A 53 -1.54 -12.87 10.24
CA SER A 53 -1.20 -12.89 11.67
C SER A 53 -1.16 -14.29 12.29
N GLN A 54 -1.68 -15.30 11.60
CA GLN A 54 -1.69 -16.70 12.04
C GLN A 54 -0.52 -17.51 11.46
N LEU A 55 0.24 -16.95 10.54
CA LEU A 55 1.41 -17.62 9.96
C LEU A 55 2.53 -17.71 11.01
N GLU A 56 3.34 -18.75 10.92
CA GLU A 56 4.51 -18.93 11.76
C GLU A 56 5.54 -17.81 11.55
N THR A 57 5.68 -17.37 10.29
CA THR A 57 6.58 -16.27 9.90
C THR A 57 5.82 -15.28 9.01
N PRO A 58 5.03 -14.37 9.61
CA PRO A 58 4.26 -13.40 8.84
C PRO A 58 5.14 -12.31 8.23
N PRO A 59 4.71 -11.65 7.14
CA PRO A 59 5.37 -10.47 6.61
C PRO A 59 5.50 -9.36 7.66
N SER A 60 6.65 -8.69 7.70
CA SER A 60 6.90 -7.57 8.62
C SER A 60 6.44 -6.22 8.08
N ALA A 61 6.09 -6.15 6.79
CA ALA A 61 5.52 -4.99 6.13
C ALA A 61 4.53 -5.42 5.06
N PHE A 62 3.61 -4.51 4.72
CA PHE A 62 2.61 -4.73 3.66
C PHE A 62 2.48 -3.51 2.76
N TYR A 63 2.39 -3.78 1.45
CA TYR A 63 1.88 -2.85 0.49
C TYR A 63 0.43 -3.23 0.11
N CYS A 64 -0.51 -2.37 0.46
CA CYS A 64 -1.92 -2.54 0.09
C CYS A 64 -2.21 -1.78 -1.20
N ALA A 65 -2.93 -2.38 -2.13
CA ALA A 65 -3.27 -1.76 -3.41
C ALA A 65 -3.99 -0.41 -3.22
N ASN A 66 -4.78 -0.25 -2.15
CA ASN A 66 -5.45 1.01 -1.82
C ASN A 66 -5.66 1.20 -0.32
N ASP A 67 -6.03 2.43 0.06
CA ASP A 67 -6.22 2.83 1.45
C ASP A 67 -7.35 2.08 2.16
N ILE A 68 -8.42 1.69 1.44
CA ILE A 68 -9.56 0.99 2.05
C ILE A 68 -9.15 -0.38 2.59
N LEU A 69 -8.31 -1.12 1.85
CA LEU A 69 -7.73 -2.37 2.32
C LEU A 69 -6.84 -2.13 3.54
N ALA A 70 -5.95 -1.14 3.46
CA ALA A 70 -5.04 -0.80 4.56
C ALA A 70 -5.79 -0.39 5.85
N ILE A 71 -6.88 0.38 5.72
CA ILE A 71 -7.74 0.74 6.84
C ILE A 71 -8.33 -0.51 7.50
N GLY A 72 -8.80 -1.47 6.71
CA GLY A 72 -9.27 -2.76 7.23
C GLY A 72 -8.19 -3.52 8.00
N MET A 73 -6.96 -3.54 7.48
CA MET A 73 -5.82 -4.15 8.16
C MET A 73 -5.51 -3.46 9.49
N LEU A 74 -5.40 -2.13 9.50
CA LEU A 74 -5.13 -1.35 10.70
C LEU A 74 -6.22 -1.53 11.77
N LYS A 75 -7.48 -1.66 11.35
CA LYS A 75 -8.60 -1.93 12.24
C LYS A 75 -8.48 -3.29 12.94
N TYR A 76 -8.09 -4.35 12.22
CA TYR A 76 -7.80 -5.64 12.84
C TYR A 76 -6.64 -5.54 13.84
N LEU A 77 -5.53 -4.92 13.45
CA LEU A 77 -4.36 -4.77 14.31
C LEU A 77 -4.69 -4.02 15.60
N ALA A 78 -5.51 -2.97 15.53
CA ALA A 78 -5.97 -2.21 16.70
C ALA A 78 -6.88 -3.04 17.64
N GLN A 79 -7.60 -4.02 17.14
CA GLN A 79 -8.50 -4.89 17.90
C GLN A 79 -7.82 -6.19 18.35
N SER A 80 -6.70 -6.56 17.72
CA SER A 80 -5.96 -7.77 18.01
C SER A 80 -5.33 -7.72 19.41
N LYS A 81 -5.37 -8.85 20.11
CA LYS A 81 -4.65 -9.06 21.37
C LYS A 81 -3.19 -9.46 21.16
N ASN A 82 -2.75 -9.61 19.91
CA ASN A 82 -1.37 -9.96 19.60
C ASN A 82 -0.48 -8.71 19.64
N TRP A 83 0.03 -8.38 20.80
CA TRP A 83 0.89 -7.22 21.08
C TRP A 83 2.27 -7.28 20.42
N TYR A 84 2.65 -8.43 19.87
CA TYR A 84 3.98 -8.64 19.27
C TYR A 84 4.00 -8.46 17.75
N TYR A 85 2.84 -8.39 17.10
CA TYR A 85 2.76 -8.28 15.64
C TYR A 85 2.24 -6.91 15.21
N HIS A 86 3.18 -6.06 14.82
CA HIS A 86 2.93 -4.69 14.36
C HIS A 86 3.63 -4.45 13.02
N PRO A 87 3.14 -5.00 11.91
CA PRO A 87 3.74 -4.80 10.61
C PRO A 87 3.61 -3.34 10.16
N SER A 88 4.60 -2.86 9.40
CA SER A 88 4.46 -1.61 8.65
C SER A 88 3.39 -1.77 7.57
N VAL A 89 2.55 -0.75 7.39
CA VAL A 89 1.50 -0.76 6.36
C VAL A 89 1.60 0.50 5.52
N ILE A 90 1.70 0.33 4.20
CA ILE A 90 1.67 1.41 3.21
C ILE A 90 0.62 1.10 2.15
N SER A 91 0.02 2.12 1.57
CA SER A 91 -1.02 1.97 0.55
C SER A 91 -0.98 3.08 -0.51
N SER A 92 -2.01 3.13 -1.35
CA SER A 92 -2.21 4.18 -2.35
C SER A 92 -3.61 4.77 -2.25
N ASP A 93 -3.75 5.99 -2.71
CA ASP A 93 -4.92 6.83 -2.98
C ASP A 93 -5.02 8.09 -2.10
N ASN A 94 -4.46 8.12 -0.90
CA ASN A 94 -4.55 9.22 0.06
C ASN A 94 -6.00 9.73 0.21
N ILE A 95 -6.90 8.82 0.57
CA ILE A 95 -8.29 9.19 0.89
C ILE A 95 -8.36 9.94 2.22
N VAL A 96 -9.45 10.65 2.46
CA VAL A 96 -9.60 11.49 3.67
C VAL A 96 -9.50 10.65 4.94
N GLU A 97 -10.06 9.45 4.94
CA GLU A 97 -10.07 8.51 6.06
C GLU A 97 -8.68 8.05 6.49
N SER A 98 -7.70 8.05 5.59
CA SER A 98 -6.31 7.62 5.87
C SER A 98 -5.62 8.47 6.96
N GLN A 99 -6.11 9.70 7.18
CA GLN A 99 -5.60 10.62 8.22
C GLN A 99 -6.19 10.35 9.61
N TYR A 100 -7.29 9.62 9.67
CA TYR A 100 -8.04 9.39 10.92
C TYR A 100 -7.86 7.97 11.48
N THR A 101 -6.99 7.17 10.86
CA THR A 101 -6.59 5.87 11.41
C THR A 101 -5.61 6.02 12.57
N THR A 102 -5.50 4.99 13.40
CA THR A 102 -4.49 4.90 14.46
C THR A 102 -3.75 3.57 14.32
N PRO A 103 -2.46 3.60 13.90
CA PRO A 103 -1.65 4.76 13.47
C PRO A 103 -2.17 5.42 12.17
N MET A 104 -1.86 6.71 11.95
CA MET A 104 -2.20 7.40 10.70
C MET A 104 -1.50 6.73 9.52
N LEU A 105 -2.25 6.46 8.44
CA LEU A 105 -1.80 5.65 7.31
C LEU A 105 -0.85 6.41 6.38
N THR A 106 0.34 5.85 6.18
CA THR A 106 1.28 6.25 5.12
C THR A 106 0.75 5.77 3.78
N THR A 107 0.66 6.67 2.79
CA THR A 107 0.01 6.36 1.51
C THR A 107 0.60 7.16 0.35
N VAL A 108 0.45 6.65 -0.86
CA VAL A 108 0.80 7.38 -2.09
C VAL A 108 -0.35 8.28 -2.50
N SER A 109 -0.09 9.58 -2.57
CA SER A 109 -1.07 10.58 -3.02
C SER A 109 -1.00 10.76 -4.53
N LEU A 110 -2.12 10.55 -5.19
CA LEU A 110 -2.29 10.84 -6.62
C LEU A 110 -2.70 12.31 -6.79
N PRO A 111 -2.16 13.05 -7.78
CA PRO A 111 -2.52 14.44 -8.05
C PRO A 111 -3.91 14.53 -8.75
N LYS A 112 -4.97 14.14 -8.03
CA LYS A 112 -6.33 13.96 -8.57
C LYS A 112 -6.89 15.23 -9.19
N ALA A 113 -6.63 16.39 -8.59
CA ALA A 113 -7.10 17.68 -9.10
C ALA A 113 -6.45 18.02 -10.44
N GLU A 114 -5.15 17.85 -10.55
CA GLU A 114 -4.38 18.09 -11.77
C GLU A 114 -4.76 17.06 -12.85
N MET A 115 -4.94 15.81 -12.49
CA MET A 115 -5.43 14.76 -13.40
C MET A 115 -6.80 15.13 -13.99
N ALA A 116 -7.74 15.55 -13.16
CA ALA A 116 -9.07 15.97 -13.59
C ALA A 116 -9.00 17.20 -14.51
N HIS A 117 -8.20 18.20 -14.14
CA HIS A 117 -8.03 19.41 -14.93
C HIS A 117 -7.46 19.10 -16.32
N LEU A 118 -6.36 18.35 -16.40
CA LEU A 118 -5.75 17.94 -17.67
C LEU A 118 -6.67 17.07 -18.53
N ALA A 119 -7.40 16.15 -17.90
CA ALA A 119 -8.36 15.32 -18.63
C ALA A 119 -9.43 16.18 -19.32
N ILE A 120 -9.98 17.17 -18.64
CA ILE A 120 -10.96 18.10 -19.21
C ILE A 120 -10.32 18.97 -20.30
N GLN A 121 -9.10 19.47 -20.12
CA GLN A 121 -8.41 20.25 -21.15
C GLN A 121 -8.19 19.44 -22.42
N ILE A 122 -7.65 18.24 -22.31
CA ILE A 122 -7.38 17.33 -23.45
C ILE A 122 -8.70 16.97 -24.16
N LEU A 123 -9.76 16.67 -23.42
CA LEU A 123 -11.05 16.35 -23.98
C LEU A 123 -11.65 17.54 -24.74
N THR A 124 -11.63 18.73 -24.14
CA THR A 124 -12.17 19.96 -24.72
C THR A 124 -11.42 20.36 -25.99
N ASP A 125 -10.09 20.28 -25.97
CA ASP A 125 -9.28 20.53 -27.17
C ASP A 125 -9.64 19.59 -28.33
N ARG A 126 -9.79 18.29 -28.03
CA ARG A 126 -10.18 17.28 -29.02
C ARG A 126 -11.59 17.51 -29.57
N MET A 127 -12.53 17.90 -28.72
CA MET A 127 -13.91 18.24 -29.13
C MET A 127 -13.96 19.47 -30.05
N ASN A 128 -13.08 20.43 -29.84
CA ASN A 128 -12.99 21.65 -30.64
C ASN A 128 -12.14 21.48 -31.91
N GLY A 129 -11.79 20.25 -32.27
CA GLY A 129 -11.03 19.94 -33.48
C GLY A 129 -9.52 20.17 -33.36
N GLY A 130 -8.98 20.26 -32.16
CA GLY A 130 -7.55 20.35 -31.89
C GLY A 130 -6.77 19.08 -32.21
N HIS A 131 -6.03 18.53 -31.25
CA HIS A 131 -5.20 17.33 -31.48
C HIS A 131 -6.03 16.11 -31.94
N LYS A 132 -5.53 15.38 -32.91
CA LYS A 132 -6.13 14.14 -33.43
C LYS A 132 -5.38 12.88 -32.97
N ALA A 133 -4.10 13.02 -32.66
CA ALA A 133 -3.27 11.93 -32.18
C ALA A 133 -3.67 11.49 -30.75
N VAL A 134 -3.34 10.23 -30.41
CA VAL A 134 -3.44 9.76 -29.02
C VAL A 134 -2.38 10.47 -28.18
N VAL A 135 -2.82 11.08 -27.08
CA VAL A 135 -1.93 11.73 -26.11
C VAL A 135 -1.93 10.90 -24.84
N LYS A 136 -0.73 10.53 -24.36
CA LYS A 136 -0.51 9.92 -23.05
C LYS A 136 0.17 10.96 -22.15
N THR A 137 -0.44 11.26 -21.02
CA THR A 137 0.12 12.17 -20.02
C THR A 137 0.31 11.42 -18.72
N GLU A 138 1.49 11.52 -18.14
CA GLU A 138 1.81 10.93 -16.84
C GLU A 138 2.04 12.05 -15.82
N LEU A 139 1.45 11.89 -14.65
CA LEU A 139 1.62 12.81 -13.53
C LEU A 139 2.30 12.08 -12.38
N GLN A 140 3.27 12.75 -11.77
CA GLN A 140 4.00 12.20 -10.65
C GLN A 140 3.14 12.16 -9.39
N SER A 141 3.05 11.00 -8.76
CA SER A 141 2.49 10.84 -7.41
C SER A 141 3.50 11.21 -6.34
N THR A 142 3.03 11.45 -5.13
CA THR A 142 3.87 11.76 -3.97
C THR A 142 3.61 10.81 -2.81
N LEU A 143 4.66 10.44 -2.09
CA LEU A 143 4.54 9.65 -0.87
C LEU A 143 4.21 10.56 0.32
N VAL A 144 3.11 10.28 1.00
CA VAL A 144 2.69 10.95 2.23
C VAL A 144 3.05 10.05 3.42
N ILE A 145 4.18 10.35 4.04
CA ILE A 145 4.67 9.59 5.19
C ILE A 145 3.89 9.99 6.43
N ARG A 146 3.35 9.00 7.15
CA ARG A 146 2.65 9.15 8.43
C ARG A 146 3.20 8.14 9.45
N GLN A 147 2.34 7.52 10.24
CA GLN A 147 2.70 6.72 11.42
C GLN A 147 2.65 5.20 11.20
N SER A 148 2.07 4.73 10.09
CA SER A 148 1.86 3.30 9.86
C SER A 148 3.09 2.56 9.32
N VAL A 149 4.21 3.24 9.15
CA VAL A 149 5.50 2.66 8.73
C VAL A 149 6.55 2.98 9.77
N HIS A 150 7.30 1.98 10.18
CA HIS A 150 8.40 2.10 11.14
C HIS A 150 9.65 1.38 10.64
N GLN A 151 10.80 1.75 11.20
CA GLN A 151 12.04 1.07 10.90
C GLN A 151 11.99 -0.35 11.47
N TYR A 152 12.29 -1.34 10.63
CA TYR A 152 12.45 -2.71 11.08
C TYR A 152 13.77 -2.85 11.86
N VAL A 153 13.68 -3.26 13.10
CA VAL A 153 14.83 -3.65 13.91
C VAL A 153 14.81 -5.17 13.98
N SER A 154 15.83 -5.83 13.43
CA SER A 154 15.94 -7.29 13.56
C SER A 154 16.18 -7.63 15.02
N THR A 155 15.46 -8.62 15.53
CA THR A 155 15.59 -9.11 16.91
C THR A 155 16.98 -9.69 17.24
N GLU A 156 17.84 -9.84 16.25
CA GLU A 156 19.25 -10.26 16.44
C GLU A 156 20.14 -9.17 17.06
N ASN A 157 19.64 -7.92 17.18
CA ASN A 157 20.36 -6.79 17.77
C ASN A 157 19.48 -6.09 18.83
N GLU A 158 18.85 -6.80 19.73
CA GLU A 158 18.36 -6.16 20.96
C GLU A 158 19.57 -5.62 21.74
N PRO A 159 19.66 -4.31 22.00
CA PRO A 159 20.67 -3.81 22.90
C PRO A 159 20.41 -4.42 24.28
N GLU A 160 21.37 -5.16 24.83
CA GLU A 160 21.36 -5.55 26.24
C GLU A 160 21.24 -4.26 27.07
N TYR A 161 20.05 -4.03 27.61
CA TYR A 161 19.88 -3.02 28.64
C TYR A 161 20.51 -3.60 29.93
N TYR A 162 21.76 -3.23 30.19
CA TYR A 162 22.32 -3.37 31.53
C TYR A 162 21.54 -2.47 32.48
N ILE A 163 20.90 -3.09 33.45
CA ILE A 163 20.22 -2.44 34.58
C ILE A 163 21.27 -1.90 35.55
#